data_af584197da3f1df63eebb1cf91e88b1c
#
_entry.id   af584197da3f1df63eebb1cf91e88b1c
#
_cell.length_a   1.000
_cell.length_b   1.000
_cell.length_c   1.000
_cell.angle_alpha   90.00
_cell.angle_beta   90.00
_cell.angle_gamma   90.00
#
_symmetry.space_group_name_H-M   'P 1'
#
loop_
_entity.id
_entity.type
_entity.pdbx_description
1 polymer ?
#
loop_
_entity_poly.entity_id
_entity_poly.type
_entity_poly.pdbx_seq_one_letter_code
_entity_poly.pdbx_strand_id
1 'polypeptide(L)'
;NLPPWVIGLIVAGGLAAALSTAAGLLLVISTSISHDLLKKNINPNISEKGELWAARISIAVAVVAAGMAGLNPPGFVAEVVALAFGLAASSFFPAIILGIFDKKMNKEGAIAGMLTGIIFTALYILYFKPQLGGIGLPEDYLFGISPEGIGTIGMIINFIVSLIVSRLTKPTPEKIKALVESIRYPK
;
A
#
# COMPACT_ATOMS: atom_id res chain seq x y z
N ASN A 1 28.74 -7.64 -27.55
CA ASN A 1 28.26 -8.93 -27.00
C ASN A 1 28.99 -9.20 -25.68
N LEU A 2 28.25 -9.38 -24.61
CA LEU A 2 28.82 -9.72 -23.29
C LEU A 2 29.16 -11.22 -23.24
N PRO A 3 30.23 -11.63 -22.54
CA PRO A 3 30.53 -13.03 -22.30
C PRO A 3 29.36 -13.74 -21.60
N PRO A 4 29.09 -15.06 -21.89
CA PRO A 4 27.94 -15.78 -21.31
C PRO A 4 27.90 -15.79 -19.78
N TRP A 5 29.05 -15.85 -19.12
CA TRP A 5 29.12 -15.82 -17.66
C TRP A 5 28.70 -14.47 -17.06
N VAL A 6 28.98 -13.34 -17.76
CA VAL A 6 28.52 -12.00 -17.35
C VAL A 6 27.00 -11.90 -17.48
N ILE A 7 26.44 -12.43 -18.58
CA ILE A 7 24.98 -12.50 -18.78
C ILE A 7 24.35 -13.31 -17.65
N GLY A 8 24.93 -14.46 -17.30
CA GLY A 8 24.47 -15.30 -16.19
C GLY A 8 24.45 -14.55 -14.86
N LEU A 9 25.49 -13.80 -14.54
CA LEU A 9 25.54 -12.99 -13.30
C LEU A 9 24.50 -11.87 -13.28
N ILE A 10 24.28 -11.18 -14.38
CA ILE A 10 23.28 -10.12 -14.49
C ILE A 10 21.87 -10.68 -14.28
N VAL A 11 21.56 -11.80 -14.94
CA VAL A 11 20.26 -12.47 -14.80
C VAL A 11 20.05 -12.98 -13.37
N ALA A 12 21.06 -13.64 -12.80
CA ALA A 12 21.00 -14.15 -11.43
C ALA A 12 20.82 -13.01 -10.41
N GLY A 13 21.54 -11.89 -10.59
CA GLY A 13 21.39 -10.69 -9.76
C GLY A 13 19.99 -10.07 -9.86
N GLY A 14 19.45 -9.97 -11.07
CA GLY A 14 18.09 -9.46 -11.29
C GLY A 14 17.01 -10.36 -10.66
N LEU A 15 17.14 -11.68 -10.81
CA LEU A 15 16.23 -12.65 -10.18
C LEU A 15 16.34 -12.60 -8.65
N ALA A 16 17.55 -12.53 -8.10
CA ALA A 16 17.76 -12.44 -6.66
C ALA A 16 17.12 -11.17 -6.06
N ALA A 17 17.26 -10.02 -6.74
CA ALA A 17 16.63 -8.76 -6.32
C ALA A 17 15.10 -8.85 -6.35
N ALA A 18 14.51 -9.40 -7.41
CA ALA A 18 13.07 -9.58 -7.54
C ALA A 18 12.53 -10.53 -6.45
N LEU A 19 13.16 -11.68 -6.23
CA LEU A 19 12.75 -12.66 -5.24
C LEU A 19 12.88 -12.14 -3.80
N SER A 20 13.90 -11.35 -3.50
CA SER A 20 14.07 -10.69 -2.21
C SER A 20 12.87 -9.78 -1.88
N THR A 21 12.48 -8.94 -2.82
CA THR A 21 11.31 -8.05 -2.65
C THR A 21 10.02 -8.84 -2.54
N ALA A 22 9.81 -9.84 -3.41
CA ALA A 22 8.63 -10.68 -3.39
C ALA A 22 8.48 -11.44 -2.06
N ALA A 23 9.56 -11.98 -1.50
CA ALA A 23 9.54 -12.67 -0.22
C ALA A 23 9.09 -11.74 0.92
N GLY A 24 9.61 -10.51 0.97
CA GLY A 24 9.19 -9.50 1.95
C GLY A 24 7.71 -9.14 1.84
N LEU A 25 7.22 -8.91 0.63
CA LEU A 25 5.80 -8.59 0.39
C LEU A 25 4.87 -9.76 0.75
N LEU A 26 5.24 -10.99 0.41
CA LEU A 26 4.47 -12.18 0.78
C LEU A 26 4.41 -12.39 2.29
N LEU A 27 5.50 -12.09 3.00
CA LEU A 27 5.51 -12.13 4.47
C LEU A 27 4.54 -11.11 5.05
N VAL A 28 4.54 -9.87 4.56
CA VAL A 28 3.61 -8.82 5.01
C VAL A 28 2.15 -9.21 4.73
N ILE A 29 1.83 -9.69 3.52
CA ILE A 29 0.49 -10.16 3.17
C ILE A 29 0.05 -11.28 4.12
N SER A 30 0.93 -12.25 4.34
CA SER A 30 0.67 -13.40 5.21
C SER A 30 0.35 -12.97 6.65
N THR A 31 1.19 -12.12 7.24
CA THR A 31 1.01 -11.66 8.63
C THR A 31 -0.20 -10.74 8.78
N SER A 32 -0.47 -9.88 7.81
CA SER A 32 -1.65 -9.02 7.83
C SER A 32 -2.96 -9.82 7.79
N ILE A 33 -3.01 -10.90 7.01
CA ILE A 33 -4.20 -11.75 6.92
C ILE A 33 -4.31 -12.68 8.13
N SER A 34 -3.24 -13.42 8.47
CA SER A 34 -3.31 -14.44 9.51
C SER A 34 -3.34 -13.85 10.92
N HIS A 35 -2.50 -12.87 11.21
CA HIS A 35 -2.38 -12.28 12.53
C HIS A 35 -3.34 -11.10 12.72
N ASP A 36 -3.27 -10.07 11.86
CA ASP A 36 -4.01 -8.85 12.09
C ASP A 36 -5.50 -9.00 11.78
N LEU A 37 -5.84 -9.64 10.67
CA LEU A 37 -7.25 -9.84 10.31
C LEU A 37 -7.86 -11.04 11.05
N LEU A 38 -7.27 -12.22 10.90
CA LEU A 38 -7.88 -13.45 11.42
C LEU A 38 -7.79 -13.53 12.94
N LYS A 39 -6.59 -13.46 13.51
CA LYS A 39 -6.40 -13.63 14.96
C LYS A 39 -6.91 -12.47 15.78
N LYS A 40 -6.61 -11.22 15.41
CA LYS A 40 -7.04 -10.07 16.21
C LYS A 40 -8.50 -9.70 16.05
N ASN A 41 -9.08 -9.85 14.83
CA ASN A 41 -10.41 -9.33 14.55
C ASN A 41 -11.49 -10.41 14.41
N ILE A 42 -11.20 -11.57 13.79
CA ILE A 42 -12.20 -12.58 13.47
C ILE A 42 -12.25 -13.68 14.55
N ASN A 43 -11.11 -14.29 14.87
CA ASN A 43 -11.02 -15.39 15.81
C ASN A 43 -9.82 -15.25 16.75
N PRO A 44 -9.96 -14.53 17.87
CA PRO A 44 -8.88 -14.34 18.85
C PRO A 44 -8.35 -15.64 19.47
N ASN A 45 -9.17 -16.69 19.48
CA ASN A 45 -8.84 -17.99 20.10
C ASN A 45 -8.26 -19.01 19.09
N ILE A 46 -7.87 -18.56 17.89
CA ILE A 46 -7.28 -19.47 16.91
C ILE A 46 -5.98 -20.06 17.45
N SER A 47 -5.78 -21.38 17.25
CA SER A 47 -4.55 -22.05 17.65
C SER A 47 -3.37 -21.57 16.81
N GLU A 48 -2.14 -21.67 17.35
CA GLU A 48 -0.89 -21.35 16.62
C GLU A 48 -0.79 -22.12 15.30
N LYS A 49 -1.20 -23.40 15.29
CA LYS A 49 -1.24 -24.20 14.05
C LYS A 49 -2.25 -23.66 13.06
N GLY A 50 -3.41 -23.18 13.51
CA GLY A 50 -4.42 -22.57 12.67
C GLY A 50 -3.94 -21.24 12.06
N GLU A 51 -3.31 -20.39 12.86
CA GLU A 51 -2.70 -19.15 12.41
C GLU A 51 -1.60 -19.41 11.34
N LEU A 52 -0.74 -20.41 11.57
CA LEU A 52 0.30 -20.80 10.62
C LEU A 52 -0.29 -21.33 9.30
N TRP A 53 -1.35 -22.14 9.36
CA TRP A 53 -2.04 -22.60 8.16
C TRP A 53 -2.70 -21.47 7.39
N ALA A 54 -3.35 -20.52 8.07
CA ALA A 54 -3.92 -19.33 7.46
C ALA A 54 -2.83 -18.50 6.76
N ALA A 55 -1.66 -18.33 7.38
CA ALA A 55 -0.51 -17.67 6.80
C ALA A 55 -0.04 -18.35 5.50
N ARG A 56 0.11 -19.66 5.51
CA ARG A 56 0.54 -20.45 4.33
C ARG A 56 -0.47 -20.36 3.19
N ILE A 57 -1.76 -20.48 3.48
CA ILE A 57 -2.84 -20.36 2.50
C ILE A 57 -2.83 -18.94 1.90
N SER A 58 -2.65 -17.92 2.70
CA SER A 58 -2.59 -16.53 2.23
C SER A 58 -1.42 -16.32 1.27
N ILE A 59 -0.25 -16.86 1.56
CA ILE A 59 0.90 -16.83 0.64
C ILE A 59 0.57 -17.55 -0.67
N ALA A 60 0.03 -18.78 -0.59
CA ALA A 60 -0.31 -19.56 -1.79
C ALA A 60 -1.31 -18.81 -2.68
N VAL A 61 -2.35 -18.24 -2.10
CA VAL A 61 -3.34 -17.43 -2.84
C VAL A 61 -2.68 -16.19 -3.47
N ALA A 62 -1.85 -15.48 -2.71
CA ALA A 62 -1.14 -14.30 -3.21
C ALA A 62 -0.20 -14.64 -4.38
N VAL A 63 0.54 -15.75 -4.29
CA VAL A 63 1.44 -16.20 -5.37
C VAL A 63 0.65 -16.58 -6.63
N VAL A 64 -0.46 -17.30 -6.48
CA VAL A 64 -1.33 -17.65 -7.62
C VAL A 64 -1.92 -16.40 -8.25
N ALA A 65 -2.44 -15.47 -7.45
CA ALA A 65 -2.99 -14.21 -7.96
C ALA A 65 -1.93 -13.35 -8.67
N ALA A 66 -0.73 -13.23 -8.09
CA ALA A 66 0.38 -12.52 -8.71
C ALA A 66 0.84 -13.21 -10.01
N GLY A 67 0.89 -14.55 -10.04
CA GLY A 67 1.21 -15.32 -11.22
C GLY A 67 0.21 -15.12 -12.35
N MET A 68 -1.10 -15.13 -12.05
CA MET A 68 -2.15 -14.84 -13.03
C MET A 68 -2.06 -13.41 -13.57
N ALA A 69 -1.81 -12.43 -12.70
CA ALA A 69 -1.59 -11.05 -13.12
C ALA A 69 -0.33 -10.90 -13.99
N GLY A 70 0.69 -11.70 -13.73
CA GLY A 70 1.92 -11.73 -14.51
C GLY A 70 1.78 -12.31 -15.92
N LEU A 71 0.73 -13.12 -16.19
CA LEU A 71 0.43 -13.63 -17.53
C LEU A 71 -0.08 -12.53 -18.48
N ASN A 72 -0.81 -11.54 -17.92
CA ASN A 72 -1.33 -10.39 -18.66
C ASN A 72 -1.04 -9.11 -17.86
N PRO A 73 0.22 -8.65 -17.82
CA PRO A 73 0.59 -7.51 -16.99
C PRO A 73 -0.08 -6.23 -17.52
N PRO A 74 -0.57 -5.35 -16.64
CA PRO A 74 -1.22 -4.09 -17.01
C PRO A 74 -0.25 -3.01 -17.52
N GLY A 75 0.98 -3.36 -17.82
CA GLY A 75 2.01 -2.47 -18.33
C GLY A 75 3.42 -2.99 -18.06
N PHE A 76 4.43 -2.17 -18.32
CA PHE A 76 5.81 -2.48 -17.95
C PHE A 76 5.96 -2.62 -16.44
N VAL A 77 6.97 -3.37 -16.00
CA VAL A 77 7.27 -3.56 -14.57
C VAL A 77 7.35 -2.20 -13.84
N ALA A 78 8.01 -1.21 -14.42
CA ALA A 78 8.10 0.13 -13.84
C ALA A 78 6.74 0.82 -13.69
N GLU A 79 5.82 0.66 -14.64
CA GLU A 79 4.47 1.20 -14.55
C GLU A 79 3.68 0.52 -13.42
N VAL A 80 3.72 -0.82 -13.35
CA VAL A 80 3.02 -1.58 -12.30
C VAL A 80 3.55 -1.19 -10.91
N VAL A 81 4.85 -1.02 -10.78
CA VAL A 81 5.50 -0.55 -9.55
C VAL A 81 5.05 0.87 -9.20
N ALA A 82 5.01 1.78 -10.19
CA ALA A 82 4.54 3.15 -9.96
C ALA A 82 3.07 3.20 -9.50
N LEU A 83 2.19 2.38 -10.08
CA LEU A 83 0.80 2.25 -9.64
C LEU A 83 0.70 1.74 -8.19
N ALA A 84 1.47 0.72 -7.84
CA ALA A 84 1.49 0.16 -6.49
C ALA A 84 1.99 1.18 -5.45
N PHE A 85 3.10 1.86 -5.72
CA PHE A 85 3.62 2.92 -4.86
C PHE A 85 2.69 4.13 -4.81
N GLY A 86 2.05 4.49 -5.91
CA GLY A 86 1.05 5.56 -5.96
C GLY A 86 -0.13 5.28 -5.03
N LEU A 87 -0.67 4.05 -5.05
CA LEU A 87 -1.72 3.59 -4.13
C LEU A 87 -1.26 3.62 -2.67
N ALA A 88 -0.05 3.12 -2.39
CA ALA A 88 0.51 3.13 -1.05
C ALA A 88 0.75 4.56 -0.53
N ALA A 89 1.34 5.42 -1.35
CA ALA A 89 1.60 6.81 -0.99
C ALA A 89 0.31 7.59 -0.75
N SER A 90 -0.71 7.41 -1.58
CA SER A 90 -2.00 8.10 -1.41
C SER A 90 -2.75 7.67 -0.14
N SER A 91 -2.48 6.48 0.39
CA SER A 91 -3.12 5.97 1.59
C SER A 91 -2.25 6.14 2.84
N PHE A 92 -1.08 5.51 2.89
CA PHE A 92 -0.30 5.38 4.13
C PHE A 92 0.55 6.60 4.46
N PHE A 93 1.16 7.25 3.48
CA PHE A 93 2.16 8.29 3.74
C PHE A 93 1.60 9.45 4.59
N PRO A 94 0.44 10.08 4.27
CA PRO A 94 -0.12 11.13 5.09
C PRO A 94 -0.47 10.67 6.51
N ALA A 95 -1.03 9.45 6.65
CA ALA A 95 -1.39 8.90 7.94
C ALA A 95 -0.17 8.71 8.86
N ILE A 96 0.95 8.24 8.31
CA ILE A 96 2.20 8.07 9.03
C ILE A 96 2.77 9.45 9.44
N ILE A 97 2.88 10.38 8.49
CA ILE A 97 3.43 11.71 8.77
C ILE A 97 2.59 12.46 9.80
N LEU A 98 1.27 12.52 9.59
CA LEU A 98 0.39 13.19 10.53
C LEU A 98 0.34 12.49 11.89
N GLY A 99 0.39 11.16 11.92
CA GLY A 99 0.43 10.38 13.16
C GLY A 99 1.69 10.65 13.99
N ILE A 100 2.83 10.93 13.36
CA ILE A 100 4.09 11.27 14.04
C ILE A 100 4.17 12.75 14.39
N PHE A 101 3.74 13.65 13.51
CA PHE A 101 3.99 15.08 13.62
C PHE A 101 2.79 15.91 14.09
N ASP A 102 1.56 15.39 14.07
CA ASP A 102 0.37 16.13 14.50
C ASP A 102 -0.28 15.49 15.74
N LYS A 103 -0.13 16.14 16.90
CA LYS A 103 -0.73 15.70 18.17
C LYS A 103 -2.27 15.69 18.15
N LYS A 104 -2.90 16.38 17.18
CA LYS A 104 -4.36 16.46 17.05
C LYS A 104 -4.90 15.40 16.08
N MET A 105 -4.02 14.65 15.41
CA MET A 105 -4.43 13.56 14.55
C MET A 105 -5.13 12.47 15.35
N ASN A 106 -6.32 12.06 14.92
CA ASN A 106 -7.11 11.03 15.57
C ASN A 106 -7.42 9.87 14.61
N LYS A 107 -8.02 8.82 15.14
CA LYS A 107 -8.36 7.60 14.40
C LYS A 107 -9.30 7.89 13.22
N GLU A 108 -10.32 8.71 13.44
CA GLU A 108 -11.35 9.04 12.46
C GLU A 108 -10.74 9.80 11.27
N GLY A 109 -9.87 10.78 11.55
CA GLY A 109 -9.14 11.50 10.52
C GLY A 109 -8.21 10.61 9.70
N ALA A 110 -7.46 9.72 10.36
CA ALA A 110 -6.58 8.77 9.68
C ALA A 110 -7.36 7.85 8.73
N ILE A 111 -8.43 7.23 9.22
CA ILE A 111 -9.25 6.31 8.42
C ILE A 111 -9.89 7.04 7.23
N ALA A 112 -10.51 8.22 7.47
CA ALA A 112 -11.15 8.99 6.42
C ALA A 112 -10.16 9.39 5.32
N GLY A 113 -9.00 9.91 5.69
CA GLY A 113 -7.97 10.30 4.74
C GLY A 113 -7.40 9.12 3.94
N MET A 114 -7.05 8.03 4.62
CA MET A 114 -6.55 6.82 3.97
C MET A 114 -7.54 6.24 2.96
N LEU A 115 -8.81 6.13 3.35
CA LEU A 115 -9.87 5.62 2.45
C LEU A 115 -10.09 6.56 1.26
N THR A 116 -10.17 7.87 1.49
CA THR A 116 -10.38 8.83 0.41
C THR A 116 -9.22 8.83 -0.57
N GLY A 117 -7.98 8.84 -0.08
CA GLY A 117 -6.79 8.83 -0.92
C GLY A 117 -6.68 7.57 -1.77
N ILE A 118 -6.85 6.39 -1.17
CA ILE A 118 -6.75 5.13 -1.92
C ILE A 118 -7.91 4.93 -2.89
N ILE A 119 -9.14 5.28 -2.49
CA ILE A 119 -10.32 5.15 -3.36
C ILE A 119 -10.19 6.07 -4.58
N PHE A 120 -9.84 7.34 -4.36
CA PHE A 120 -9.60 8.28 -5.45
C PHE A 120 -8.55 7.77 -6.44
N THR A 121 -7.39 7.36 -5.92
CA THR A 121 -6.28 6.86 -6.73
C THR A 121 -6.66 5.59 -7.49
N ALA A 122 -7.29 4.63 -6.81
CA ALA A 122 -7.72 3.38 -7.42
C ALA A 122 -8.77 3.60 -8.52
N LEU A 123 -9.79 4.42 -8.27
CA LEU A 123 -10.81 4.73 -9.27
C LEU A 123 -10.23 5.42 -10.50
N TYR A 124 -9.29 6.35 -10.29
CA TYR A 124 -8.60 7.00 -11.40
C TYR A 124 -7.79 6.00 -12.23
N ILE A 125 -7.02 5.13 -11.59
CA ILE A 125 -6.25 4.07 -12.27
C ILE A 125 -7.18 3.15 -13.07
N LEU A 126 -8.26 2.67 -12.44
CA LEU A 126 -9.23 1.79 -13.09
C LEU A 126 -9.93 2.47 -14.30
N TYR A 127 -10.21 3.77 -14.19
CA TYR A 127 -10.87 4.50 -15.26
C TYR A 127 -9.96 4.73 -16.47
N PHE A 128 -8.68 5.01 -16.26
CA PHE A 128 -7.75 5.38 -17.32
C PHE A 128 -6.83 4.27 -17.82
N LYS A 129 -6.77 3.10 -17.16
CA LYS A 129 -5.94 1.96 -17.61
C LYS A 129 -6.78 0.98 -18.45
N PRO A 130 -6.59 0.94 -19.79
CA PRO A 130 -7.36 0.04 -20.68
C PRO A 130 -7.14 -1.43 -20.32
N GLN A 131 -5.95 -1.82 -19.86
CA GLN A 131 -5.62 -3.19 -19.45
C GLN A 131 -6.44 -3.66 -18.24
N LEU A 132 -7.00 -2.72 -17.47
CA LEU A 132 -7.89 -2.98 -16.32
C LEU A 132 -9.36 -2.74 -16.65
N GLY A 133 -9.70 -2.58 -17.95
CA GLY A 133 -11.06 -2.30 -18.41
C GLY A 133 -11.42 -0.81 -18.42
N GLY A 134 -10.45 0.07 -18.28
CA GLY A 134 -10.65 1.52 -18.31
C GLY A 134 -11.05 2.04 -19.69
N ILE A 135 -11.86 3.09 -19.72
CA ILE A 135 -12.41 3.73 -20.93
C ILE A 135 -11.92 5.16 -21.12
N GLY A 136 -11.19 5.71 -20.16
CA GLY A 136 -10.68 7.08 -20.20
C GLY A 136 -9.56 7.24 -21.22
N LEU A 137 -9.51 8.41 -21.86
CA LEU A 137 -8.49 8.77 -22.83
C LEU A 137 -7.37 9.59 -22.18
N PRO A 138 -6.14 9.54 -22.69
CA PRO A 138 -5.02 10.36 -22.17
C PRO A 138 -5.29 11.87 -22.24
N GLU A 139 -6.15 12.31 -23.14
CA GLU A 139 -6.57 13.72 -23.30
C GLU A 139 -7.38 14.21 -22.08
N ASP A 140 -8.04 13.30 -21.38
CA ASP A 140 -8.89 13.58 -20.22
C ASP A 140 -8.12 13.50 -18.88
N TYR A 141 -6.82 13.32 -18.88
CA TYR A 141 -6.03 13.23 -17.66
C TYR A 141 -6.14 14.49 -16.80
N LEU A 142 -6.50 14.32 -15.55
CA LEU A 142 -6.58 15.39 -14.58
C LEU A 142 -5.24 16.13 -14.46
N PHE A 143 -5.20 17.39 -14.82
CA PHE A 143 -3.98 18.20 -14.92
C PHE A 143 -2.88 17.58 -15.81
N GLY A 144 -3.22 16.74 -16.76
CA GLY A 144 -2.25 16.03 -17.60
C GLY A 144 -1.46 14.93 -16.87
N ILE A 145 -1.91 14.51 -15.67
CA ILE A 145 -1.21 13.52 -14.85
C ILE A 145 -1.68 12.11 -15.22
N SER A 146 -0.74 11.29 -15.67
CA SER A 146 -1.03 9.89 -15.98
C SER A 146 -1.40 9.06 -14.75
N PRO A 147 -2.04 7.88 -14.93
CA PRO A 147 -2.40 6.99 -13.83
C PRO A 147 -1.22 6.61 -12.90
N GLU A 148 -0.01 6.57 -13.43
CA GLU A 148 1.21 6.27 -12.66
C GLU A 148 1.58 7.39 -11.67
N GLY A 149 1.23 8.64 -11.99
CA GLY A 149 1.54 9.83 -11.19
C GLY A 149 0.43 10.29 -10.27
N ILE A 150 -0.82 9.81 -10.47
CA ILE A 150 -2.01 10.33 -9.77
C ILE A 150 -1.98 10.10 -8.26
N GLY A 151 -1.19 9.15 -7.78
CA GLY A 151 -0.98 8.91 -6.36
C GLY A 151 -0.57 10.15 -5.58
N THR A 152 0.14 11.09 -6.22
CA THR A 152 0.50 12.39 -5.62
C THR A 152 -0.75 13.23 -5.29
N ILE A 153 -1.73 13.28 -6.20
CA ILE A 153 -2.99 13.99 -5.95
C ILE A 153 -3.79 13.27 -4.86
N GLY A 154 -3.88 11.93 -4.93
CA GLY A 154 -4.51 11.13 -3.87
C GLY A 154 -3.88 11.35 -2.50
N MET A 155 -2.56 11.50 -2.42
CA MET A 155 -1.84 11.84 -1.21
C MET A 155 -2.22 13.22 -0.67
N ILE A 156 -2.30 14.23 -1.53
CA ILE A 156 -2.71 15.59 -1.14
C ILE A 156 -4.15 15.58 -0.61
N ILE A 157 -5.06 14.89 -1.30
CA ILE A 157 -6.46 14.74 -0.86
C ILE A 157 -6.50 14.08 0.52
N ASN A 158 -5.73 13.01 0.74
CA ASN A 158 -5.63 12.35 2.03
C ASN A 158 -5.16 13.33 3.13
N PHE A 159 -4.10 14.10 2.91
CA PHE A 159 -3.64 15.12 3.86
C PHE A 159 -4.76 16.09 4.24
N ILE A 160 -5.45 16.63 3.25
CA ILE A 160 -6.53 17.60 3.46
C ILE A 160 -7.68 16.96 4.26
N VAL A 161 -8.17 15.79 3.83
CA VAL A 161 -9.28 15.08 4.48
C VAL A 161 -8.89 14.68 5.91
N SER A 162 -7.72 14.12 6.11
CA SER A 162 -7.20 13.73 7.43
C SER A 162 -7.17 14.92 8.39
N LEU A 163 -6.65 16.06 7.95
CA LEU A 163 -6.59 17.28 8.76
C LEU A 163 -7.98 17.82 9.08
N ILE A 164 -8.87 17.90 8.11
CA ILE A 164 -10.22 18.41 8.32
C ILE A 164 -11.00 17.49 9.28
N VAL A 165 -11.07 16.20 9.00
CA VAL A 165 -11.84 15.25 9.79
C VAL A 165 -11.31 15.13 11.21
N SER A 166 -9.99 15.13 11.39
CA SER A 166 -9.40 15.09 12.74
C SER A 166 -9.71 16.34 13.58
N ARG A 167 -9.99 17.48 12.97
CA ARG A 167 -10.41 18.70 13.69
C ARG A 167 -11.91 18.77 13.96
N LEU A 168 -12.72 18.09 13.14
CA LEU A 168 -14.17 18.05 13.28
C LEU A 168 -14.68 16.90 14.16
N THR A 169 -13.84 15.94 14.47
CA THR A 169 -14.18 14.75 15.26
C THR A 169 -13.61 14.82 16.68
N LYS A 170 -13.82 13.75 17.46
CA LYS A 170 -13.42 13.70 18.87
C LYS A 170 -11.92 13.99 19.04
N PRO A 171 -11.54 14.77 20.08
CA PRO A 171 -10.13 15.09 20.31
C PRO A 171 -9.32 13.83 20.61
N THR A 172 -8.05 13.85 20.21
CA THR A 172 -7.09 12.77 20.45
C THR A 172 -6.92 12.54 21.96
N PRO A 173 -7.02 11.28 22.45
CA PRO A 173 -6.80 10.95 23.85
C PRO A 173 -5.41 11.40 24.34
N GLU A 174 -5.30 11.88 25.59
CA GLU A 174 -4.04 12.36 26.17
C GLU A 174 -2.92 11.31 26.15
N LYS A 175 -3.28 10.03 26.32
CA LYS A 175 -2.32 8.91 26.22
C LYS A 175 -1.63 8.85 24.86
N ILE A 176 -2.38 9.12 23.79
CA ILE A 176 -1.83 9.13 22.42
C ILE A 176 -0.95 10.36 22.19
N LYS A 177 -1.36 11.52 22.69
CA LYS A 177 -0.52 12.74 22.63
C LYS A 177 0.81 12.55 23.32
N ALA A 178 0.80 11.95 24.53
CA ALA A 178 2.01 11.63 25.27
C ALA A 178 2.89 10.62 24.50
N LEU A 179 2.30 9.62 23.84
CA LEU A 179 3.03 8.67 23.00
C LEU A 179 3.71 9.38 21.81
N VAL A 180 2.99 10.23 21.08
CA VAL A 180 3.52 11.02 19.97
C VAL A 180 4.69 11.91 20.44
N GLU A 181 4.60 12.45 21.63
CA GLU A 181 5.66 13.26 22.23
C GLU A 181 6.91 12.44 22.59
N SER A 182 6.70 11.24 23.15
CA SER A 182 7.82 10.34 23.51
C SER A 182 8.58 9.79 22.29
N ILE A 183 7.90 9.62 21.15
CA ILE A 183 8.55 9.21 19.88
C ILE A 183 9.49 10.30 19.36
N ARG A 184 9.13 11.58 19.56
CA ARG A 184 9.96 12.71 19.10
C ARG A 184 11.14 13.02 20.00
N TYR A 185 11.00 12.78 21.28
CA TYR A 185 12.02 13.06 22.29
C TYR A 185 12.31 11.79 23.09
N PRO A 186 13.00 10.80 22.47
CA PRO A 186 13.42 9.61 23.20
C PRO A 186 14.33 10.02 24.36
N LYS A 187 14.01 9.51 25.57
CA LYS A 187 14.81 9.71 26.77
C LYS A 187 16.03 8.80 26.73
#